data_e37bdab3c95b9cd9b0ea4d192bf13798
#
_entry.id   e37bdab3c95b9cd9b0ea4d192bf13798
#
_cell.length_a   1.000
_cell.length_b   1.000
_cell.length_c   1.000
_cell.angle_alpha   90.00
_cell.angle_beta   90.00
_cell.angle_gamma   90.00
#
_symmetry.space_group_name_H-M   'P 1'
#
loop_
_entity.id
_entity.type
_entity.pdbx_description
1 polymer ?
#
loop_
_entity_poly.entity_id
_entity_poly.type
_entity_poly.pdbx_seq_one_letter_code
_entity_poly.pdbx_strand_id
1 'polypeptide(L)'
;MFYRIILSSEELLPTALGRGGAMDLIKFTKMQASGNDYIVIDCTETPIGDPSALAVAMSRRRMSVGADGIVLIVPSEIADVGMRMYNADGSEGLTCGNALRMTARYFYDRKRCGGELDIETLSGVRRVRIITDCGKVISVSAEMGRASRVPADIPAVWHGETVTNVPVDIDGDRYSVTALSVGNPHAVIFCARDELLLCGSVGAKLEQHPMFPDRVNVEFANLRSDGSLEVRVFERGSGETGSCGSGACAAVAAAHINGYIGPCSTTRVVMPGGDMRVTCDASLGLTLEGAVETVYEGMYPIGDASEACL
;
A
#
# COMPACT_ATOMS: atom_id res chain seq x y z
N MET A 1 2.42 19.62 22.69
CA MET A 1 1.63 19.36 23.92
C MET A 1 0.35 18.68 23.48
N PHE A 2 0.38 17.33 23.38
CA PHE A 2 -0.74 16.54 22.86
C PHE A 2 -1.61 16.10 24.03
N TYR A 3 -2.87 16.45 24.01
CA TYR A 3 -3.86 15.98 24.98
C TYR A 3 -4.14 14.49 24.73
N ARG A 4 -3.71 13.66 25.65
CA ARG A 4 -4.07 12.25 25.72
C ARG A 4 -5.38 12.15 26.46
N ILE A 5 -6.50 12.01 25.77
CA ILE A 5 -7.77 11.64 26.42
C ILE A 5 -7.68 10.14 26.72
N ILE A 6 -7.37 9.83 27.98
CA ILE A 6 -7.48 8.48 28.52
C ILE A 6 -8.91 8.37 29.07
N LEU A 7 -9.80 7.73 28.32
CA LEU A 7 -11.03 7.21 28.87
C LEU A 7 -10.72 5.80 29.39
N SER A 8 -10.81 5.62 30.71
CA SER A 8 -10.71 4.33 31.36
C SER A 8 -11.82 3.41 30.88
N SER A 9 -11.51 2.17 30.57
CA SER A 9 -12.38 1.17 29.95
C SER A 9 -13.47 0.58 30.87
N GLU A 10 -13.79 1.21 32.00
CA GLU A 10 -14.70 0.62 33.00
C GLU A 10 -16.01 1.39 33.26
N GLU A 11 -16.29 2.53 32.62
CA GLU A 11 -17.48 3.33 32.98
C GLU A 11 -18.42 3.70 31.82
N LEU A 12 -18.61 2.83 30.82
CA LEU A 12 -19.68 3.02 29.83
C LEU A 12 -20.44 1.72 29.55
N LEU A 13 -21.11 1.20 30.60
CA LEU A 13 -22.27 0.34 30.41
C LEU A 13 -23.52 1.23 30.50
N PRO A 14 -24.26 1.45 29.42
CA PRO A 14 -25.59 2.03 29.53
C PRO A 14 -26.53 0.99 30.12
N THR A 15 -27.11 1.30 31.27
CA THR A 15 -28.26 0.62 31.84
C THR A 15 -29.40 0.58 30.84
N ALA A 16 -30.01 -0.59 30.73
CA ALA A 16 -31.10 -0.98 29.87
C ALA A 16 -32.17 0.09 29.59
N LEU A 17 -32.36 0.38 28.29
CA LEU A 17 -33.63 0.88 27.79
C LEU A 17 -33.98 0.12 26.49
N GLY A 18 -35.03 -0.70 26.56
CA GLY A 18 -35.88 -1.02 25.43
C GLY A 18 -35.35 -2.08 24.45
N ARG A 19 -36.11 -3.14 24.27
CA ARG A 19 -36.03 -4.20 23.28
C ARG A 19 -36.01 -3.62 21.84
N GLY A 20 -34.82 -3.24 21.38
CA GLY A 20 -34.42 -3.09 20.00
C GLY A 20 -33.21 -4.01 19.82
N GLY A 21 -33.11 -4.77 18.72
CA GLY A 21 -32.01 -5.70 18.47
C GLY A 21 -30.66 -5.04 18.75
N ALA A 22 -29.77 -5.74 19.44
CA ALA A 22 -28.41 -5.25 19.66
C ALA A 22 -27.77 -4.99 18.29
N MET A 23 -27.36 -3.74 18.04
CA MET A 23 -26.58 -3.43 16.85
C MET A 23 -25.23 -4.16 16.99
N ASP A 24 -24.92 -5.03 16.06
CA ASP A 24 -23.60 -5.64 16.00
C ASP A 24 -22.55 -4.56 15.72
N LEU A 25 -21.50 -4.54 16.51
CA LEU A 25 -20.42 -3.55 16.42
C LEU A 25 -19.13 -4.21 15.96
N ILE A 26 -18.50 -3.68 14.94
CA ILE A 26 -17.16 -4.08 14.51
C ILE A 26 -16.12 -3.17 15.18
N LYS A 27 -15.20 -3.77 15.94
CA LYS A 27 -14.03 -3.07 16.44
C LYS A 27 -13.02 -2.90 15.30
N PHE A 28 -12.50 -1.69 15.13
CA PHE A 28 -11.49 -1.40 14.13
C PHE A 28 -10.36 -0.52 14.68
N THR A 29 -9.23 -0.54 13.96
CA THR A 29 -8.09 0.36 14.19
C THR A 29 -7.82 1.14 12.90
N LYS A 30 -7.89 2.46 12.96
CA LYS A 30 -7.45 3.33 11.86
C LYS A 30 -5.95 3.45 11.90
N MET A 31 -5.29 3.10 10.80
CA MET A 31 -3.84 3.16 10.66
C MET A 31 -3.45 3.88 9.37
N GLN A 32 -2.23 4.42 9.34
CA GLN A 32 -1.65 5.03 8.15
C GLN A 32 -0.18 4.63 7.98
N ALA A 33 0.27 4.59 6.73
CA ALA A 33 1.67 4.40 6.35
C ALA A 33 1.96 5.28 5.13
N SER A 34 2.85 6.25 5.31
CA SER A 34 3.24 7.21 4.24
C SER A 34 2.03 7.91 3.59
N GLY A 35 1.01 8.30 4.38
CA GLY A 35 -0.18 8.99 3.91
C GLY A 35 -1.28 8.11 3.29
N ASN A 36 -1.01 6.83 3.06
CA ASN A 36 -2.03 5.84 2.67
C ASN A 36 -2.69 5.27 3.93
N ASP A 37 -4.01 5.36 4.07
CA ASP A 37 -4.72 5.08 5.31
C ASP A 37 -5.76 3.96 5.17
N TYR A 38 -5.69 2.97 6.07
CA TYR A 38 -6.59 1.83 6.09
C TYR A 38 -7.32 1.67 7.43
N ILE A 39 -8.46 1.01 7.36
CA ILE A 39 -9.24 0.54 8.52
C ILE A 39 -8.88 -0.93 8.73
N VAL A 40 -8.11 -1.22 9.78
CA VAL A 40 -7.66 -2.57 10.12
C VAL A 40 -8.70 -3.22 11.03
N ILE A 41 -9.18 -4.40 10.65
CA ILE A 41 -10.18 -5.19 11.37
C ILE A 41 -9.61 -6.58 11.66
N ASP A 42 -9.61 -6.98 12.91
CA ASP A 42 -9.17 -8.31 13.33
C ASP A 42 -10.34 -9.30 13.19
N CYS A 43 -10.24 -10.17 12.23
CA CYS A 43 -11.21 -11.22 11.90
C CYS A 43 -10.68 -12.63 12.25
N THR A 44 -9.67 -12.73 13.11
CA THR A 44 -9.09 -14.03 13.51
C THR A 44 -10.08 -14.91 14.28
N GLU A 45 -11.04 -14.31 14.99
CA GLU A 45 -12.08 -15.03 15.75
C GLU A 45 -13.46 -14.92 15.11
N THR A 46 -13.76 -13.79 14.49
CA THR A 46 -15.10 -13.51 13.93
C THR A 46 -14.99 -13.05 12.47
N PRO A 47 -15.38 -13.86 11.50
CA PRO A 47 -15.31 -13.47 10.09
C PRO A 47 -16.35 -12.40 9.74
N ILE A 48 -16.03 -11.58 8.72
CA ILE A 48 -16.95 -10.60 8.13
C ILE A 48 -17.72 -11.26 6.98
N GLY A 49 -19.04 -11.08 6.96
CA GLY A 49 -19.91 -11.70 5.96
C GLY A 49 -19.73 -11.15 4.54
N ASP A 50 -19.67 -9.83 4.38
CA ASP A 50 -19.42 -9.16 3.09
C ASP A 50 -18.34 -8.08 3.23
N PRO A 51 -17.07 -8.45 3.04
CA PRO A 51 -15.96 -7.50 3.13
C PRO A 51 -16.00 -6.40 2.08
N SER A 52 -16.48 -6.70 0.87
CA SER A 52 -16.57 -5.74 -0.24
C SER A 52 -17.55 -4.61 0.10
N ALA A 53 -18.78 -4.95 0.50
CA ALA A 53 -19.76 -3.97 0.92
C ALA A 53 -19.29 -3.17 2.14
N LEU A 54 -18.64 -3.82 3.12
CA LEU A 54 -18.09 -3.15 4.29
C LEU A 54 -16.99 -2.15 3.91
N ALA A 55 -16.11 -2.49 2.97
CA ALA A 55 -15.07 -1.60 2.47
C ALA A 55 -15.67 -0.33 1.85
N VAL A 56 -16.68 -0.48 1.00
CA VAL A 56 -17.40 0.66 0.40
C VAL A 56 -18.03 1.53 1.49
N ALA A 57 -18.72 0.91 2.46
CA ALA A 57 -19.43 1.65 3.51
C ALA A 57 -18.46 2.42 4.44
N MET A 58 -17.42 1.76 4.95
CA MET A 58 -16.49 2.35 5.90
C MET A 58 -15.53 3.35 5.28
N SER A 59 -15.16 3.17 4.00
CA SER A 59 -14.14 4.01 3.33
C SER A 59 -14.66 5.38 2.90
N ARG A 60 -15.97 5.64 2.93
CA ARG A 60 -16.57 6.92 2.51
C ARG A 60 -16.05 8.07 3.35
N ARG A 61 -15.11 8.87 2.79
CA ARG A 61 -14.54 10.04 3.46
C ARG A 61 -15.63 11.06 3.75
N ARG A 62 -15.58 11.70 4.92
CA ARG A 62 -16.53 12.70 5.44
C ARG A 62 -17.95 12.17 5.79
N MET A 63 -18.29 10.95 5.42
CA MET A 63 -19.61 10.34 5.65
C MET A 63 -19.55 9.06 6.49
N SER A 64 -18.37 8.51 6.69
CA SER A 64 -18.11 7.32 7.49
C SER A 64 -16.72 7.44 8.16
N VAL A 65 -16.05 6.34 8.47
CA VAL A 65 -14.69 6.34 9.01
C VAL A 65 -13.73 7.04 8.04
N GLY A 66 -13.88 6.76 6.75
CA GLY A 66 -13.06 7.36 5.68
C GLY A 66 -11.66 6.76 5.60
N ALA A 67 -11.35 6.11 4.48
CA ALA A 67 -10.04 5.47 4.25
C ALA A 67 -9.82 5.22 2.77
N ASP A 68 -8.61 4.75 2.41
CA ASP A 68 -8.31 4.21 1.07
C ASP A 68 -8.86 2.77 0.92
N GLY A 69 -9.24 2.13 2.03
CA GLY A 69 -9.83 0.80 2.06
C GLY A 69 -9.84 0.18 3.46
N ILE A 70 -10.12 -1.12 3.50
CA ILE A 70 -10.04 -1.93 4.73
C ILE A 70 -8.98 -3.02 4.61
N VAL A 71 -8.39 -3.41 5.73
CA VAL A 71 -7.49 -4.55 5.87
C VAL A 71 -8.09 -5.50 6.88
N LEU A 72 -8.38 -6.72 6.45
CA LEU A 72 -8.86 -7.79 7.31
C LEU A 72 -7.68 -8.69 7.70
N ILE A 73 -7.50 -8.89 8.98
CA ILE A 73 -6.57 -9.85 9.56
C ILE A 73 -7.35 -11.15 9.75
N VAL A 74 -6.94 -12.21 9.06
CA VAL A 74 -7.66 -13.49 9.04
C VAL A 74 -6.74 -14.63 9.51
N PRO A 75 -7.27 -15.78 9.96
CA PRO A 75 -6.46 -16.96 10.24
C PRO A 75 -5.69 -17.41 8.99
N SER A 76 -4.53 -18.03 9.19
CA SER A 76 -3.74 -18.70 8.15
C SER A 76 -3.30 -20.07 8.63
N GLU A 77 -3.21 -21.05 7.70
CA GLU A 77 -2.69 -22.39 7.95
C GLU A 77 -1.20 -22.51 7.54
N ILE A 78 -0.67 -21.51 6.82
CA ILE A 78 0.68 -21.55 6.23
C ILE A 78 1.60 -20.41 6.68
N ALA A 79 1.07 -19.46 7.47
CA ALA A 79 1.80 -18.31 8.00
C ALA A 79 1.29 -17.99 9.42
N ASP A 80 1.92 -17.02 10.08
CA ASP A 80 1.47 -16.59 11.41
C ASP A 80 0.07 -16.00 11.38
N VAL A 81 -0.27 -15.36 10.24
CA VAL A 81 -1.59 -14.73 10.01
C VAL A 81 -1.82 -14.52 8.51
N GLY A 82 -3.09 -14.44 8.12
CA GLY A 82 -3.52 -14.02 6.79
C GLY A 82 -3.94 -12.54 6.76
N MET A 83 -3.74 -11.91 5.61
CA MET A 83 -4.18 -10.54 5.33
C MET A 83 -4.99 -10.52 4.04
N ARG A 84 -6.19 -9.93 4.10
CA ARG A 84 -7.01 -9.61 2.93
C ARG A 84 -7.23 -8.10 2.92
N MET A 85 -7.18 -7.49 1.78
CA MET A 85 -7.44 -6.05 1.66
C MET A 85 -8.49 -5.75 0.59
N TYR A 86 -9.30 -4.74 0.87
CA TYR A 86 -10.34 -4.27 -0.04
C TYR A 86 -10.19 -2.76 -0.20
N ASN A 87 -10.18 -2.32 -1.45
CA ASN A 87 -10.15 -0.90 -1.80
C ASN A 87 -11.45 -0.19 -1.43
N ALA A 88 -11.46 1.13 -1.47
CA ALA A 88 -12.66 1.93 -1.17
C ALA A 88 -13.84 1.67 -2.12
N ASP A 89 -13.59 1.12 -3.30
CA ASP A 89 -14.60 0.71 -4.28
C ASP A 89 -15.14 -0.72 -4.06
N GLY A 90 -14.62 -1.43 -3.04
CA GLY A 90 -14.97 -2.80 -2.71
C GLY A 90 -14.16 -3.87 -3.47
N SER A 91 -13.32 -3.50 -4.41
CA SER A 91 -12.44 -4.46 -5.10
C SER A 91 -11.38 -5.03 -4.16
N GLU A 92 -11.09 -6.33 -4.30
CA GLU A 92 -10.06 -6.98 -3.51
C GLU A 92 -8.68 -6.77 -4.13
N GLY A 93 -7.71 -6.36 -3.32
CA GLY A 93 -6.32 -6.18 -3.72
C GLY A 93 -5.47 -7.41 -3.45
N LEU A 94 -4.49 -7.68 -4.32
CA LEU A 94 -3.61 -8.86 -4.18
C LEU A 94 -2.62 -8.71 -3.02
N THR A 95 -1.97 -7.57 -2.92
CA THR A 95 -0.98 -7.24 -1.89
C THR A 95 -0.75 -5.72 -1.86
N CYS A 96 -0.50 -5.19 -0.66
CA CYS A 96 -0.12 -3.79 -0.46
C CYS A 96 0.96 -3.72 0.63
N GLY A 97 2.12 -3.16 0.29
CA GLY A 97 3.24 -3.00 1.23
C GLY A 97 2.88 -2.15 2.45
N ASN A 98 1.97 -1.17 2.31
CA ASN A 98 1.47 -0.37 3.42
C ASN A 98 0.60 -1.23 4.35
N ALA A 99 -0.33 -2.02 3.79
CA ALA A 99 -1.20 -2.92 4.55
C ALA A 99 -0.40 -4.02 5.29
N LEU A 100 0.62 -4.61 4.65
CA LEU A 100 1.53 -5.57 5.30
C LEU A 100 2.20 -4.96 6.54
N ARG A 101 2.74 -3.74 6.40
CA ARG A 101 3.39 -3.04 7.50
C ARG A 101 2.41 -2.68 8.63
N MET A 102 1.17 -2.28 8.28
CA MET A 102 0.11 -2.02 9.25
C MET A 102 -0.29 -3.29 10.01
N THR A 103 -0.46 -4.42 9.32
CA THR A 103 -0.78 -5.72 9.93
C THR A 103 0.28 -6.11 10.95
N ALA A 104 1.57 -6.05 10.60
CA ALA A 104 2.65 -6.37 11.51
C ALA A 104 2.70 -5.41 12.72
N ARG A 105 2.54 -4.11 12.49
CA ARG A 105 2.47 -3.11 13.57
C ARG A 105 1.29 -3.37 14.50
N TYR A 106 0.14 -3.70 13.96
CA TYR A 106 -1.06 -4.06 14.74
C TYR A 106 -0.80 -5.23 15.69
N PHE A 107 -0.16 -6.32 15.19
CA PHE A 107 0.20 -7.49 15.99
C PHE A 107 1.23 -7.17 17.07
N TYR A 108 2.27 -6.42 16.73
CA TYR A 108 3.32 -6.03 17.65
C TYR A 108 2.79 -5.19 18.83
N ASP A 109 1.98 -4.18 18.54
CA ASP A 109 1.40 -3.30 19.56
C ASP A 109 0.49 -4.07 20.55
N ARG A 110 -0.09 -5.19 20.11
CA ARG A 110 -0.91 -6.10 20.92
C ARG A 110 -0.12 -7.26 21.53
N LYS A 111 1.22 -7.24 21.42
CA LYS A 111 2.12 -8.28 21.94
C LYS A 111 1.82 -9.69 21.39
N ARG A 112 1.33 -9.77 20.13
CA ARG A 112 1.00 -11.02 19.45
C ARG A 112 2.14 -11.54 18.57
N CYS A 113 3.23 -10.79 18.43
CA CYS A 113 4.46 -11.22 17.76
C CYS A 113 5.71 -10.62 18.42
N GLY A 114 6.87 -11.25 18.19
CA GLY A 114 8.16 -10.88 18.77
C GLY A 114 8.98 -9.87 17.94
N GLY A 115 8.41 -9.29 16.89
CA GLY A 115 9.10 -8.33 16.01
C GLY A 115 9.32 -8.84 14.58
N GLU A 116 9.06 -10.12 14.30
CA GLU A 116 8.94 -10.67 12.96
C GLU A 116 7.58 -11.36 12.81
N LEU A 117 7.04 -11.35 11.60
CA LEU A 117 5.74 -11.93 11.28
C LEU A 117 5.75 -12.38 9.81
N ASP A 118 5.35 -13.62 9.56
CA ASP A 118 5.04 -14.12 8.23
C ASP A 118 3.54 -13.91 7.98
N ILE A 119 3.21 -13.20 6.89
CA ILE A 119 1.84 -12.83 6.55
C ILE A 119 1.45 -13.48 5.23
N GLU A 120 0.40 -14.30 5.23
CA GLU A 120 -0.20 -14.82 4.02
C GLU A 120 -1.00 -13.74 3.30
N THR A 121 -0.75 -13.58 2.01
CA THR A 121 -1.49 -12.70 1.10
C THR A 121 -1.94 -13.46 -0.13
N LEU A 122 -2.80 -12.87 -0.97
CA LEU A 122 -3.15 -13.45 -2.28
C LEU A 122 -1.95 -13.61 -3.22
N SER A 123 -0.83 -12.89 -2.96
CA SER A 123 0.43 -13.01 -3.73
C SER A 123 1.47 -13.91 -3.06
N GLY A 124 1.06 -14.72 -2.06
CA GLY A 124 1.93 -15.60 -1.28
C GLY A 124 2.35 -15.00 0.07
N VAL A 125 3.16 -15.76 0.80
CA VAL A 125 3.64 -15.36 2.14
C VAL A 125 4.69 -14.26 2.01
N ARG A 126 4.60 -13.27 2.89
CA ARG A 126 5.54 -12.14 2.99
C ARG A 126 6.06 -12.01 4.41
N ARG A 127 7.37 -11.93 4.54
CA ARG A 127 8.02 -11.66 5.83
C ARG A 127 8.05 -10.17 6.11
N VAL A 128 7.70 -9.82 7.35
CA VAL A 128 7.69 -8.44 7.84
C VAL A 128 8.45 -8.36 9.15
N ARG A 129 9.24 -7.28 9.33
CA ARG A 129 10.03 -7.03 10.53
C ARG A 129 9.68 -5.68 11.13
N ILE A 130 9.52 -5.67 12.45
CA ILE A 130 9.36 -4.45 13.23
C ILE A 130 10.75 -3.94 13.63
N ILE A 131 11.04 -2.69 13.31
CA ILE A 131 12.31 -2.03 13.66
C ILE A 131 12.04 -1.08 14.82
N THR A 132 12.75 -1.29 15.92
CA THR A 132 12.58 -0.52 17.15
C THR A 132 13.86 0.22 17.53
N ASP A 133 13.70 1.38 18.14
CA ASP A 133 14.75 2.11 18.83
C ASP A 133 14.27 2.47 20.24
N CYS A 134 15.09 2.15 21.25
CA CYS A 134 14.75 2.37 22.66
C CYS A 134 13.34 1.86 23.04
N GLY A 135 12.93 0.70 22.49
CA GLY A 135 11.61 0.08 22.74
C GLY A 135 10.43 0.74 22.01
N LYS A 136 10.68 1.72 21.15
CA LYS A 136 9.65 2.35 20.31
C LYS A 136 9.79 1.86 18.89
N VAL A 137 8.68 1.53 18.24
CA VAL A 137 8.66 1.21 16.82
C VAL A 137 8.97 2.47 16.01
N ILE A 138 10.02 2.41 15.20
CA ILE A 138 10.44 3.51 14.31
C ILE A 138 10.06 3.27 12.87
N SER A 139 10.08 2.01 12.43
CA SER A 139 9.65 1.60 11.09
C SER A 139 9.25 0.14 11.06
N VAL A 140 8.69 -0.27 9.94
CA VAL A 140 8.36 -1.65 9.61
C VAL A 140 8.91 -1.96 8.23
N SER A 141 9.63 -3.06 8.11
CA SER A 141 10.21 -3.56 6.86
C SER A 141 9.40 -4.74 6.35
N ALA A 142 9.06 -4.77 5.06
CA ALA A 142 8.28 -5.83 4.41
C ALA A 142 8.99 -6.33 3.16
N GLU A 143 9.08 -7.66 2.98
CA GLU A 143 9.52 -8.26 1.74
C GLU A 143 8.45 -8.09 0.66
N MET A 144 8.82 -7.44 -0.45
CA MET A 144 7.91 -7.14 -1.56
C MET A 144 7.99 -8.16 -2.70
N GLY A 145 8.85 -9.17 -2.57
CA GLY A 145 9.12 -10.14 -3.61
C GLY A 145 10.21 -9.67 -4.56
N ARG A 146 10.20 -10.20 -5.78
CA ARG A 146 11.21 -9.92 -6.80
C ARG A 146 10.57 -9.18 -7.98
N ALA A 147 11.24 -8.14 -8.48
CA ALA A 147 10.80 -7.49 -9.70
C ALA A 147 11.10 -8.37 -10.93
N SER A 148 10.14 -8.42 -11.86
CA SER A 148 10.31 -9.04 -13.18
C SER A 148 10.43 -7.98 -14.27
N ARG A 149 11.34 -8.21 -15.22
CA ARG A 149 11.51 -7.40 -16.44
C ARG A 149 10.89 -8.05 -17.68
N VAL A 150 10.33 -9.24 -17.52
CA VAL A 150 9.74 -10.00 -18.63
C VAL A 150 8.45 -9.29 -19.09
N PRO A 151 8.31 -8.93 -20.37
CA PRO A 151 7.15 -8.18 -20.85
C PRO A 151 5.80 -8.87 -20.57
N ALA A 152 5.76 -10.20 -20.58
CA ALA A 152 4.56 -10.98 -20.24
C ALA A 152 4.11 -10.82 -18.78
N ASP A 153 5.04 -10.62 -17.84
CA ASP A 153 4.74 -10.40 -16.42
C ASP A 153 4.28 -8.95 -16.15
N ILE A 154 4.52 -8.04 -17.11
CA ILE A 154 4.13 -6.61 -17.05
C ILE A 154 2.80 -6.38 -17.80
N PRO A 155 2.19 -7.37 -18.44
CA PRO A 155 1.33 -7.38 -19.62
C PRO A 155 1.62 -6.22 -20.60
N ALA A 156 2.90 -6.16 -21.09
CA ALA A 156 3.32 -5.15 -22.05
C ALA A 156 3.40 -5.71 -23.46
N VAL A 157 2.81 -5.02 -24.45
CA VAL A 157 2.95 -5.32 -25.88
C VAL A 157 4.32 -4.82 -26.35
N TRP A 158 5.31 -5.71 -26.26
CA TRP A 158 6.70 -5.42 -26.59
C TRP A 158 7.40 -6.64 -27.19
N HIS A 159 8.19 -6.45 -28.24
CA HIS A 159 8.87 -7.54 -28.95
C HIS A 159 10.32 -7.79 -28.50
N GLY A 160 10.86 -6.94 -27.61
CA GLY A 160 12.18 -7.12 -27.03
C GLY A 160 12.17 -8.01 -25.80
N GLU A 161 13.34 -8.39 -25.31
CA GLU A 161 13.50 -9.22 -24.09
C GLU A 161 13.04 -8.47 -22.83
N THR A 162 13.24 -7.15 -22.77
CA THR A 162 12.86 -6.28 -21.64
C THR A 162 12.38 -4.93 -22.16
N VAL A 163 11.58 -4.24 -21.35
CA VAL A 163 11.18 -2.85 -21.61
C VAL A 163 12.10 -1.95 -20.78
N THR A 164 13.31 -1.67 -21.28
CA THR A 164 14.32 -0.88 -20.58
C THR A 164 14.72 0.32 -21.43
N ASN A 165 14.52 1.54 -20.93
CA ASN A 165 14.78 2.79 -21.65
C ASN A 165 14.17 2.86 -23.06
N VAL A 166 12.96 2.36 -23.17
CA VAL A 166 12.22 2.32 -24.45
C VAL A 166 11.59 3.68 -24.70
N PRO A 167 11.76 4.27 -25.92
CA PRO A 167 11.08 5.52 -26.25
C PRO A 167 9.59 5.28 -26.47
N VAL A 168 8.77 6.08 -25.79
CA VAL A 168 7.30 6.11 -25.93
C VAL A 168 6.88 7.51 -26.28
N ASP A 169 6.11 7.67 -27.35
CA ASP A 169 5.61 8.98 -27.79
C ASP A 169 4.24 9.25 -27.15
N ILE A 170 4.13 10.37 -26.44
CA ILE A 170 2.89 10.82 -25.79
C ILE A 170 2.65 12.27 -26.22
N ASP A 171 1.61 12.52 -27.01
CA ASP A 171 1.23 13.83 -27.55
C ASP A 171 2.34 14.54 -28.37
N GLY A 172 3.26 13.80 -28.96
CA GLY A 172 4.37 14.33 -29.75
C GLY A 172 5.66 14.52 -28.94
N ASP A 173 5.62 14.37 -27.62
CA ASP A 173 6.80 14.32 -26.78
C ASP A 173 7.28 12.88 -26.56
N ARG A 174 8.59 12.70 -26.47
CA ARG A 174 9.22 11.38 -26.33
C ARG A 174 9.75 11.16 -24.94
N TYR A 175 9.24 10.12 -24.26
CA TYR A 175 9.65 9.72 -22.93
C TYR A 175 10.43 8.40 -22.96
N SER A 176 11.47 8.27 -22.13
CA SER A 176 12.23 7.03 -21.98
C SER A 176 11.61 6.21 -20.83
N VAL A 177 11.00 5.07 -21.14
CA VAL A 177 10.26 4.24 -20.19
C VAL A 177 11.02 2.97 -19.86
N THR A 178 11.15 2.66 -18.58
CA THR A 178 11.56 1.34 -18.08
C THR A 178 10.38 0.70 -17.39
N ALA A 179 9.87 -0.41 -17.93
CA ALA A 179 8.73 -1.11 -17.35
C ALA A 179 9.15 -2.42 -16.66
N LEU A 180 8.50 -2.72 -15.56
CA LEU A 180 8.73 -3.91 -14.73
C LEU A 180 7.47 -4.27 -13.92
N SER A 181 7.44 -5.50 -13.41
CA SER A 181 6.39 -5.96 -12.50
C SER A 181 6.96 -6.14 -11.09
N VAL A 182 6.25 -5.64 -10.09
CA VAL A 182 6.48 -5.89 -8.65
C VAL A 182 5.27 -6.65 -8.08
N GLY A 183 4.73 -7.62 -8.86
CA GLY A 183 3.45 -8.27 -8.63
C GLY A 183 2.26 -7.51 -9.25
N ASN A 184 2.48 -6.28 -9.67
CA ASN A 184 1.63 -5.43 -10.50
C ASN A 184 2.51 -4.62 -11.48
N PRO A 185 1.96 -4.15 -12.61
CA PRO A 185 2.73 -3.47 -13.65
C PRO A 185 3.09 -2.03 -13.28
N HIS A 186 4.34 -1.65 -13.58
CA HIS A 186 4.89 -0.31 -13.38
C HIS A 186 5.68 0.16 -14.60
N ALA A 187 5.55 1.46 -14.94
CA ALA A 187 6.30 2.16 -15.98
C ALA A 187 7.01 3.38 -15.37
N VAL A 188 8.33 3.31 -15.30
CA VAL A 188 9.15 4.32 -14.64
C VAL A 188 9.81 5.22 -15.67
N ILE A 189 9.66 6.53 -15.50
CA ILE A 189 10.30 7.60 -16.27
C ILE A 189 11.28 8.33 -15.37
N PHE A 190 12.58 8.30 -15.70
CA PHE A 190 13.56 9.15 -15.03
C PHE A 190 13.61 10.52 -15.69
N CYS A 191 13.48 11.57 -14.89
CA CYS A 191 13.29 12.94 -15.38
C CYS A 191 13.97 13.99 -14.49
N ALA A 192 14.04 15.23 -14.97
CA ALA A 192 14.44 16.36 -14.16
C ALA A 192 13.37 16.67 -13.09
N ARG A 193 13.75 17.39 -12.03
CA ARG A 193 12.89 17.62 -10.87
C ARG A 193 11.60 18.38 -11.20
N ASP A 194 11.68 19.35 -12.09
CA ASP A 194 10.54 20.14 -12.56
C ASP A 194 9.56 19.32 -13.41
N GLU A 195 10.05 18.31 -14.11
CA GLU A 195 9.23 17.37 -14.90
C GLU A 195 8.42 16.39 -14.04
N LEU A 196 8.73 16.23 -12.74
CA LEU A 196 7.91 15.45 -11.81
C LEU A 196 6.44 15.92 -11.79
N LEU A 197 6.19 17.19 -12.05
CA LEU A 197 4.84 17.78 -12.11
C LEU A 197 4.03 17.27 -13.32
N LEU A 198 4.67 16.66 -14.32
CA LEU A 198 4.01 16.04 -15.46
C LEU A 198 3.32 14.72 -15.10
N CYS A 199 3.59 14.16 -13.91
CA CYS A 199 3.04 12.87 -13.47
C CYS A 199 1.51 12.80 -13.63
N GLY A 200 0.77 13.82 -13.23
CA GLY A 200 -0.68 13.85 -13.35
C GLY A 200 -1.19 13.87 -14.79
N SER A 201 -0.53 14.60 -15.70
CA SER A 201 -0.97 14.77 -17.09
C SER A 201 -0.45 13.69 -18.02
N VAL A 202 0.87 13.46 -18.03
CA VAL A 202 1.52 12.45 -18.86
C VAL A 202 1.27 11.05 -18.31
N GLY A 203 1.29 10.90 -16.97
CA GLY A 203 1.01 9.63 -16.31
C GLY A 203 -0.38 9.09 -16.64
N ALA A 204 -1.40 9.95 -16.68
CA ALA A 204 -2.76 9.56 -17.07
C ALA A 204 -2.86 9.00 -18.51
N LYS A 205 -2.01 9.49 -19.42
CA LYS A 205 -1.97 9.04 -20.82
C LYS A 205 -1.15 7.76 -20.97
N LEU A 206 -0.02 7.67 -20.27
CA LEU A 206 0.83 6.47 -20.28
C LEU A 206 0.13 5.29 -19.60
N GLU A 207 -0.64 5.54 -18.52
CA GLU A 207 -1.46 4.52 -17.84
C GLU A 207 -2.36 3.76 -18.82
N GLN A 208 -2.90 4.46 -19.84
CA GLN A 208 -3.82 3.92 -20.84
C GLN A 208 -3.16 3.70 -22.21
N HIS A 209 -1.84 3.79 -22.28
CA HIS A 209 -1.13 3.65 -23.54
C HIS A 209 -1.29 2.24 -24.13
N PRO A 210 -1.45 2.08 -25.48
CA PRO A 210 -1.62 0.76 -26.12
C PRO A 210 -0.51 -0.25 -25.83
N MET A 211 0.67 0.19 -25.41
CA MET A 211 1.74 -0.68 -24.92
C MET A 211 1.32 -1.47 -23.66
N PHE A 212 0.38 -0.98 -22.87
CA PHE A 212 -0.07 -1.56 -21.63
C PHE A 212 -1.59 -1.82 -21.66
N PRO A 213 -2.05 -2.90 -22.34
CA PRO A 213 -3.47 -3.17 -22.53
C PRO A 213 -4.25 -3.35 -21.21
N ASP A 214 -3.58 -3.85 -20.15
CA ASP A 214 -4.15 -4.02 -18.81
C ASP A 214 -3.90 -2.81 -17.91
N ARG A 215 -3.48 -1.66 -18.52
CA ARG A 215 -3.03 -0.45 -17.85
C ARG A 215 -1.79 -0.67 -16.96
N VAL A 216 -1.20 0.39 -16.48
CA VAL A 216 0.08 0.39 -15.75
C VAL A 216 0.11 1.50 -14.70
N ASN A 217 0.78 1.29 -13.56
CA ASN A 217 1.16 2.38 -12.67
C ASN A 217 2.33 3.14 -13.30
N VAL A 218 2.34 4.45 -13.20
CA VAL A 218 3.36 5.30 -13.82
C VAL A 218 4.11 6.10 -12.77
N GLU A 219 5.41 5.91 -12.70
CA GLU A 219 6.29 6.63 -11.80
C GLU A 219 7.16 7.64 -12.55
N PHE A 220 7.12 8.89 -12.12
CA PHE A 220 8.09 9.92 -12.46
C PHE A 220 9.13 9.98 -11.34
N ALA A 221 10.39 9.72 -11.67
CA ALA A 221 11.47 9.59 -10.69
C ALA A 221 12.63 10.55 -11.00
N ASN A 222 13.04 11.32 -10.00
CA ASN A 222 14.24 12.17 -10.06
C ASN A 222 15.30 11.64 -9.11
N LEU A 223 16.49 11.32 -9.64
CA LEU A 223 17.65 10.97 -8.83
C LEU A 223 18.31 12.26 -8.31
N ARG A 224 18.29 12.43 -6.99
CA ARG A 224 18.89 13.57 -6.30
C ARG A 224 20.42 13.38 -6.12
N SER A 225 21.13 14.47 -5.89
CA SER A 225 22.57 14.45 -5.64
C SER A 225 22.98 13.72 -4.35
N ASP A 226 22.06 13.57 -3.40
CA ASP A 226 22.29 12.80 -2.17
C ASP A 226 22.04 11.28 -2.34
N GLY A 227 21.73 10.82 -3.56
CA GLY A 227 21.44 9.44 -3.89
C GLY A 227 20.00 9.01 -3.58
N SER A 228 19.14 9.90 -3.08
CA SER A 228 17.71 9.61 -2.90
C SER A 228 16.95 9.76 -4.22
N LEU A 229 15.80 9.07 -4.32
CA LEU A 229 14.85 9.23 -5.41
C LEU A 229 13.65 10.06 -4.94
N GLU A 230 13.35 11.15 -5.63
CA GLU A 230 12.09 11.86 -5.50
C GLU A 230 11.10 11.27 -6.52
N VAL A 231 9.96 10.76 -6.07
CA VAL A 231 9.03 10.00 -6.91
C VAL A 231 7.61 10.54 -6.77
N ARG A 232 6.96 10.71 -7.91
CA ARG A 232 5.50 10.89 -7.99
C ARG A 232 4.91 9.72 -8.77
N VAL A 233 3.69 9.31 -8.41
CA VAL A 233 3.04 8.14 -8.99
C VAL A 233 1.62 8.47 -9.44
N PHE A 234 1.29 8.00 -10.64
CA PHE A 234 -0.07 7.90 -11.15
C PHE A 234 -0.48 6.44 -11.10
N GLU A 235 -1.31 6.08 -10.12
CA GLU A 235 -1.70 4.69 -9.91
C GLU A 235 -2.81 4.26 -10.86
N ARG A 236 -2.71 3.03 -11.33
CA ARG A 236 -3.67 2.36 -12.21
C ARG A 236 -5.08 2.41 -11.60
N GLY A 237 -5.99 3.14 -12.25
CA GLY A 237 -7.38 3.29 -11.85
C GLY A 237 -7.63 4.26 -10.69
N SER A 238 -6.59 4.77 -10.01
CA SER A 238 -6.74 5.67 -8.85
C SER A 238 -6.26 7.09 -9.11
N GLY A 239 -5.49 7.31 -10.18
CA GLY A 239 -4.92 8.61 -10.49
C GLY A 239 -3.66 8.92 -9.71
N GLU A 240 -3.29 10.20 -9.61
CA GLU A 240 -2.12 10.62 -8.85
C GLU A 240 -2.39 10.49 -7.35
N THR A 241 -1.54 9.73 -6.64
CA THR A 241 -1.64 9.48 -5.20
C THR A 241 -0.42 10.01 -4.45
N GLY A 242 -0.56 10.18 -3.16
CA GLY A 242 0.53 10.66 -2.31
C GLY A 242 1.65 9.64 -2.08
N SER A 243 1.35 8.34 -2.18
CA SER A 243 2.33 7.29 -1.85
C SER A 243 1.89 5.93 -2.40
N CYS A 244 2.81 5.25 -3.06
CA CYS A 244 2.64 3.88 -3.55
C CYS A 244 3.88 3.05 -3.18
N GLY A 245 3.70 2.03 -2.33
CA GLY A 245 4.82 1.18 -1.89
C GLY A 245 5.43 0.36 -3.02
N SER A 246 4.61 -0.23 -3.90
CA SER A 246 5.10 -0.95 -5.09
C SER A 246 5.73 0.00 -6.11
N GLY A 247 5.20 1.22 -6.26
CA GLY A 247 5.80 2.27 -7.10
C GLY A 247 7.17 2.71 -6.61
N ALA A 248 7.35 2.87 -5.28
CA ALA A 248 8.67 3.13 -4.70
C ALA A 248 9.65 1.98 -4.99
N CYS A 249 9.21 0.74 -4.84
CA CYS A 249 9.99 -0.45 -5.19
C CYS A 249 10.34 -0.49 -6.68
N ALA A 250 9.39 -0.20 -7.55
CA ALA A 250 9.57 -0.16 -9.00
C ALA A 250 10.58 0.91 -9.41
N ALA A 251 10.50 2.13 -8.85
CA ALA A 251 11.44 3.20 -9.12
C ALA A 251 12.88 2.83 -8.74
N VAL A 252 13.09 2.18 -7.57
CA VAL A 252 14.41 1.72 -7.13
C VAL A 252 14.92 0.56 -7.99
N ALA A 253 14.07 -0.42 -8.33
CA ALA A 253 14.44 -1.51 -9.23
C ALA A 253 14.80 -0.98 -10.63
N ALA A 254 14.03 -0.04 -11.17
CA ALA A 254 14.34 0.61 -12.45
C ALA A 254 15.65 1.40 -12.38
N ALA A 255 15.93 2.11 -11.30
CA ALA A 255 17.19 2.81 -11.11
C ALA A 255 18.39 1.85 -11.08
N HIS A 256 18.23 0.68 -10.43
CA HIS A 256 19.25 -0.37 -10.45
C HIS A 256 19.42 -0.97 -11.87
N ILE A 257 18.33 -1.29 -12.57
CA ILE A 257 18.36 -1.82 -13.94
C ILE A 257 19.08 -0.86 -14.89
N ASN A 258 18.86 0.45 -14.73
CA ASN A 258 19.46 1.48 -15.56
C ASN A 258 20.90 1.88 -15.12
N GLY A 259 21.43 1.27 -14.06
CA GLY A 259 22.77 1.54 -13.55
C GLY A 259 22.93 2.88 -12.82
N TYR A 260 21.83 3.51 -12.41
CA TYR A 260 21.86 4.77 -11.66
C TYR A 260 22.18 4.55 -10.18
N ILE A 261 21.86 3.38 -9.64
CA ILE A 261 22.22 2.96 -8.27
C ILE A 261 22.87 1.57 -8.31
N GLY A 262 23.78 1.31 -7.35
CA GLY A 262 24.45 0.03 -7.24
C GLY A 262 23.56 -1.09 -6.69
N PRO A 263 23.96 -2.37 -6.86
CA PRO A 263 23.26 -3.51 -6.26
C PRO A 263 23.37 -3.49 -4.72
N CYS A 264 22.38 -4.09 -4.05
CA CYS A 264 22.32 -4.22 -2.60
C CYS A 264 22.36 -2.87 -1.85
N SER A 265 21.96 -1.78 -2.52
CA SER A 265 21.85 -0.46 -1.89
C SER A 265 20.45 -0.24 -1.32
N THR A 266 20.40 0.42 -0.16
CA THR A 266 19.16 0.95 0.39
C THR A 266 19.00 2.39 -0.06
N THR A 267 17.95 2.66 -0.83
CA THR A 267 17.66 3.98 -1.39
C THR A 267 16.50 4.61 -0.64
N ARG A 268 16.66 5.86 -0.20
CA ARG A 268 15.56 6.66 0.31
C ARG A 268 14.71 7.12 -0.86
N VAL A 269 13.41 6.84 -0.79
CA VAL A 269 12.40 7.28 -1.76
C VAL A 269 11.53 8.33 -1.08
N VAL A 270 11.51 9.52 -1.65
CA VAL A 270 10.75 10.69 -1.16
C VAL A 270 9.51 10.81 -2.01
N MET A 271 8.33 10.70 -1.40
CA MET A 271 7.03 10.85 -2.05
C MET A 271 6.18 11.89 -1.31
N PRO A 272 5.17 12.49 -1.93
CA PRO A 272 4.33 13.49 -1.28
C PRO A 272 3.70 13.03 0.05
N GLY A 273 3.34 11.76 0.17
CA GLY A 273 2.73 11.18 1.38
C GLY A 273 3.72 10.77 2.47
N GLY A 274 5.02 10.76 2.17
CA GLY A 274 6.07 10.42 3.14
C GLY A 274 7.23 9.63 2.54
N ASP A 275 8.28 9.52 3.32
CA ASP A 275 9.51 8.86 2.92
C ASP A 275 9.44 7.35 3.20
N MET A 276 10.06 6.60 2.31
CA MET A 276 10.29 5.17 2.45
C MET A 276 11.75 4.84 2.14
N ARG A 277 12.20 3.67 2.56
CA ARG A 277 13.48 3.09 2.18
C ARG A 277 13.23 1.81 1.41
N VAL A 278 13.88 1.66 0.29
CA VAL A 278 13.79 0.44 -0.52
C VAL A 278 15.18 -0.13 -0.71
N THR A 279 15.33 -1.41 -0.40
CA THR A 279 16.54 -2.18 -0.70
C THR A 279 16.25 -3.06 -1.91
N CYS A 280 17.10 -2.99 -2.93
CA CYS A 280 17.05 -3.86 -4.10
C CYS A 280 18.32 -4.69 -4.16
N ASP A 281 18.21 -6.01 -4.09
CA ASP A 281 19.35 -6.92 -4.21
C ASP A 281 19.77 -7.13 -5.68
N ALA A 282 20.90 -7.80 -5.90
CA ALA A 282 21.44 -8.08 -7.24
C ALA A 282 20.50 -8.95 -8.10
N SER A 283 19.55 -9.64 -7.50
CA SER A 283 18.56 -10.48 -8.16
C SER A 283 17.18 -9.81 -8.31
N LEU A 284 17.11 -8.48 -8.06
CA LEU A 284 15.91 -7.68 -8.03
C LEU A 284 14.91 -8.06 -6.91
N GLY A 285 15.37 -8.71 -5.85
CA GLY A 285 14.62 -8.89 -4.62
C GLY A 285 14.45 -7.55 -3.91
N LEU A 286 13.24 -7.27 -3.46
CA LEU A 286 12.85 -5.96 -2.95
C LEU A 286 12.38 -6.03 -1.50
N THR A 287 12.88 -5.12 -0.69
CA THR A 287 12.43 -4.89 0.69
C THR A 287 12.04 -3.44 0.85
N LEU A 288 10.84 -3.19 1.35
CA LEU A 288 10.28 -1.87 1.58
C LEU A 288 10.21 -1.59 3.10
N GLU A 289 10.82 -0.50 3.54
CA GLU A 289 10.78 -0.04 4.93
C GLU A 289 10.14 1.36 5.00
N GLY A 290 9.29 1.57 6.00
CA GLY A 290 8.70 2.87 6.26
C GLY A 290 7.95 2.93 7.60
N ALA A 291 7.62 4.15 8.01
CA ALA A 291 6.83 4.39 9.21
C ALA A 291 5.41 3.85 9.07
N VAL A 292 4.84 3.46 10.20
CA VAL A 292 3.43 3.07 10.35
C VAL A 292 2.92 3.65 11.65
N GLU A 293 1.73 4.23 11.61
CA GLU A 293 1.12 4.84 12.79
C GLU A 293 -0.31 4.36 12.98
N THR A 294 -0.67 4.11 14.23
CA THR A 294 -2.06 3.99 14.66
C THR A 294 -2.61 5.38 14.86
N VAL A 295 -3.71 5.71 14.16
CA VAL A 295 -4.35 7.02 14.25
C VAL A 295 -5.37 7.04 15.37
N TYR A 296 -6.31 6.08 15.37
CA TYR A 296 -7.29 5.87 16.44
C TYR A 296 -7.92 4.47 16.37
N GLU A 297 -8.61 4.08 17.42
CA GLU A 297 -9.46 2.90 17.48
C GLU A 297 -10.93 3.31 17.61
N GLY A 298 -11.84 2.47 17.11
CA GLY A 298 -13.28 2.75 17.16
C GLY A 298 -14.13 1.50 17.01
N MET A 299 -15.45 1.73 17.10
CA MET A 299 -16.48 0.73 16.88
C MET A 299 -17.37 1.22 15.73
N TYR A 300 -17.65 0.35 14.78
CA TYR A 300 -18.50 0.64 13.63
C TYR A 300 -19.80 -0.18 13.71
N PRO A 301 -20.98 0.44 13.64
CA PRO A 301 -22.24 -0.29 13.68
C PRO A 301 -22.48 -1.03 12.36
N ILE A 302 -22.78 -2.32 12.45
CA ILE A 302 -23.32 -3.09 11.33
C ILE A 302 -24.84 -2.96 11.43
N GLY A 303 -25.46 -2.14 10.57
CA GLY A 303 -26.90 -2.16 10.40
C GLY A 303 -27.34 -3.38 9.60
N ASP A 304 -28.54 -3.86 9.81
CA ASP A 304 -29.18 -4.81 8.87
C ASP A 304 -29.11 -4.21 7.46
N ALA A 305 -28.56 -4.96 6.50
CA ALA A 305 -28.39 -4.53 5.10
C ALA A 305 -29.70 -4.14 4.38
N SER A 306 -30.84 -4.14 5.09
CA SER A 306 -32.17 -3.78 4.58
C SER A 306 -32.51 -2.28 4.68
N GLU A 307 -31.70 -1.44 5.36
CA GLU A 307 -32.02 -0.01 5.55
C GLU A 307 -31.04 0.98 4.89
N ALA A 308 -30.08 0.54 4.12
CA ALA A 308 -29.12 1.42 3.45
C ALA A 308 -29.55 1.85 2.04
N CYS A 309 -30.82 2.23 1.89
CA CYS A 309 -31.35 2.92 0.71
C CYS A 309 -32.19 4.12 1.14
N LEU A 310 -31.53 5.26 1.34
CA LEU A 310 -32.15 6.59 1.19
C LEU A 310 -31.07 7.60 0.81
#